data_2e3b3b99bd2bdfce8cfd6b49acce0a4c
#
_entry.id   2e3b3b99bd2bdfce8cfd6b49acce0a4c
#
_cell.length_a   1.000
_cell.length_b   1.000
_cell.length_c   1.000
_cell.angle_alpha   90.00
_cell.angle_beta   90.00
_cell.angle_gamma   90.00
#
_symmetry.space_group_name_H-M   'P 1'
#
loop_
_entity.id
_entity.type
_entity.pdbx_description
1 polymer ?
#
loop_
_entity_poly.entity_id
_entity_poly.type
_entity_poly.pdbx_seq_one_letter_code
_entity_poly.pdbx_strand_id
1 'polypeptide(L)'
;CVYTGGLKKLLHEFKYSGKDYLGETLGNLMDAFIRDYQVPIQHLDFIVPVPLHKSRMRQREFNQAEILSRRIAREFHKEVLVDALARIRPTRTQTELDFPQRFQNVEKSFAVTRPELIKDTDLLLVDDVLTTGATSSQAARCLKEAGARKVILFTLAS
;
A
#
# COMPACT_ATOMS: atom_id res chain seq x y z
N CYS A 1 -2.04 12.25 -6.37
CA CYS A 1 -1.75 12.68 -7.77
C CYS A 1 -2.64 11.93 -8.76
N VAL A 2 -3.00 12.57 -9.87
CA VAL A 2 -3.79 11.91 -10.93
C VAL A 2 -2.93 10.87 -11.68
N TYR A 3 -3.45 9.65 -11.83
CA TYR A 3 -2.77 8.54 -12.50
C TYR A 3 -2.78 8.68 -14.03
N THR A 4 -2.08 9.72 -14.54
CA THR A 4 -2.01 10.04 -15.99
C THR A 4 -0.60 10.44 -16.41
N GLY A 5 -0.34 10.48 -17.72
CA GLY A 5 0.88 11.04 -18.30
C GLY A 5 2.19 10.48 -17.75
N GLY A 6 3.07 11.37 -17.33
CA GLY A 6 4.40 11.02 -16.85
C GLY A 6 4.41 10.17 -15.57
N LEU A 7 3.47 10.40 -14.64
CA LEU A 7 3.38 9.62 -13.39
C LEU A 7 3.03 8.16 -13.67
N LYS A 8 2.12 7.90 -14.62
CA LYS A 8 1.79 6.52 -15.04
C LYS A 8 3.02 5.80 -15.59
N LYS A 9 3.84 6.49 -16.41
CA LYS A 9 5.08 5.92 -16.93
C LYS A 9 6.09 5.63 -15.81
N LEU A 10 6.32 6.57 -14.91
CA LEU A 10 7.22 6.40 -13.75
C LEU A 10 6.80 5.23 -12.87
N LEU A 11 5.51 5.11 -12.56
CA LEU A 11 4.98 4.00 -11.76
C LEU A 11 5.10 2.66 -12.49
N HIS A 12 4.97 2.64 -13.81
CA HIS A 12 5.21 1.42 -14.59
C HIS A 12 6.69 1.03 -14.53
N GLU A 13 7.60 1.97 -14.72
CA GLU A 13 9.04 1.72 -14.60
C GLU A 13 9.43 1.27 -13.18
N PHE A 14 8.86 1.88 -12.15
CA PHE A 14 9.04 1.48 -10.76
C PHE A 14 8.57 0.03 -10.49
N LYS A 15 7.56 -0.47 -11.23
CA LYS A 15 7.04 -1.83 -11.07
C LYS A 15 7.85 -2.91 -11.79
N TYR A 16 8.47 -2.59 -12.91
CA TYR A 16 8.94 -3.62 -13.85
C TYR A 16 10.40 -3.49 -14.31
N SER A 17 11.10 -2.46 -13.88
CA SER A 17 12.45 -2.17 -14.41
C SER A 17 13.57 -2.30 -13.37
N GLY A 18 13.32 -2.93 -12.20
CA GLY A 18 14.31 -2.99 -11.13
C GLY A 18 14.79 -1.63 -10.61
N LYS A 19 13.98 -0.56 -10.88
CA LYS A 19 14.35 0.82 -10.57
C LYS A 19 13.84 1.22 -9.18
N ASP A 20 14.28 0.54 -8.15
CA ASP A 20 13.97 0.82 -6.75
C ASP A 20 14.39 2.24 -6.33
N TYR A 21 15.44 2.81 -6.97
CA TYR A 21 15.87 4.20 -6.74
C TYR A 21 14.76 5.23 -7.03
N LEU A 22 13.78 4.92 -7.89
CA LEU A 22 12.61 5.77 -8.11
C LEU A 22 11.76 5.92 -6.85
N GLY A 23 11.87 4.98 -5.92
CA GLY A 23 11.20 5.04 -4.62
C GLY A 23 11.56 6.27 -3.80
N GLU A 24 12.81 6.77 -3.88
CA GLU A 24 13.20 8.02 -3.22
C GLU A 24 12.47 9.23 -3.82
N THR A 25 12.46 9.36 -5.15
CA THR A 25 11.78 10.47 -5.84
C THR A 25 10.27 10.44 -5.60
N LEU A 26 9.65 9.26 -5.73
CA LEU A 26 8.22 9.07 -5.53
C LEU A 26 7.83 9.25 -4.05
N GLY A 27 8.68 8.80 -3.14
CA GLY A 27 8.51 9.03 -1.70
C GLY A 27 8.56 10.51 -1.33
N ASN A 28 9.46 11.29 -1.93
CA ASN A 28 9.52 12.74 -1.70
C ASN A 28 8.22 13.45 -2.09
N LEU A 29 7.52 12.99 -3.15
CA LEU A 29 6.20 13.51 -3.51
C LEU A 29 5.16 13.20 -2.43
N MET A 30 5.22 12.00 -1.83
CA MET A 30 4.31 11.62 -0.74
C MET A 30 4.60 12.45 0.52
N ASP A 31 5.87 12.66 0.86
CA ASP A 31 6.27 13.48 2.01
C ASP A 31 5.81 14.93 1.86
N ALA A 32 6.01 15.52 0.66
CA ALA A 32 5.51 16.86 0.36
C ALA A 32 3.99 16.95 0.53
N PHE A 33 3.26 15.96 -0.01
CA PHE A 33 1.80 15.92 0.16
C PHE A 33 1.39 15.82 1.63
N ILE A 34 2.06 14.98 2.43
CA ILE A 34 1.77 14.84 3.86
C ILE A 34 1.93 16.19 4.58
N ARG A 35 2.97 16.94 4.25
CA ARG A 35 3.24 18.26 4.85
C ARG A 35 2.25 19.33 4.37
N ASP A 36 2.05 19.43 3.06
CA ASP A 36 1.23 20.47 2.45
C ASP A 36 -0.25 20.36 2.86
N TYR A 37 -0.76 19.12 2.95
CA TYR A 37 -2.15 18.84 3.34
C TYR A 37 -2.32 18.48 4.82
N GLN A 38 -1.25 18.60 5.61
CA GLN A 38 -1.27 18.36 7.06
C GLN A 38 -1.90 16.99 7.40
N VAL A 39 -1.54 15.95 6.64
CA VAL A 39 -2.02 14.59 6.92
C VAL A 39 -1.61 14.23 8.35
N PRO A 40 -2.55 13.77 9.22
CA PRO A 40 -2.30 13.62 10.66
C PRO A 40 -1.46 12.38 10.99
N ILE A 41 -0.31 12.21 10.31
CA ILE A 41 0.56 11.05 10.43
C ILE A 41 1.11 10.87 11.84
N GLN A 42 1.25 11.98 12.59
CA GLN A 42 1.77 11.96 13.96
C GLN A 42 0.86 11.19 14.92
N HIS A 43 -0.45 11.14 14.64
CA HIS A 43 -1.44 10.46 15.45
C HIS A 43 -1.63 8.98 15.05
N LEU A 44 -0.89 8.50 14.06
CA LEU A 44 -0.93 7.10 13.65
C LEU A 44 0.15 6.31 14.40
N ASP A 45 -0.17 5.09 14.77
CA ASP A 45 0.73 4.22 15.53
C ASP A 45 1.75 3.56 14.58
N PHE A 46 1.29 2.98 13.48
CA PHE A 46 2.13 2.24 12.55
C PHE A 46 1.79 2.51 11.08
N ILE A 47 2.75 2.19 10.21
CA ILE A 47 2.58 2.16 8.76
C ILE A 47 2.56 0.69 8.31
N VAL A 48 1.56 0.34 7.48
CA VAL A 48 1.40 -1.02 6.93
C VAL A 48 1.42 -0.93 5.41
N PRO A 49 2.41 -1.51 4.72
CA PRO A 49 2.39 -1.60 3.26
C PRO A 49 1.38 -2.64 2.78
N VAL A 50 0.65 -2.35 1.71
CA VAL A 50 -0.16 -3.37 1.02
C VAL A 50 0.78 -4.44 0.44
N PRO A 51 0.65 -5.72 0.86
CA PRO A 51 1.59 -6.75 0.44
C PRO A 51 1.32 -7.24 -0.99
N LEU A 52 2.39 -7.60 -1.69
CA LEU A 52 2.31 -8.38 -2.92
C LEU A 52 2.12 -9.87 -2.61
N HIS A 53 1.44 -10.59 -3.51
CA HIS A 53 1.46 -12.04 -3.47
C HIS A 53 2.85 -12.58 -3.86
N LYS A 54 3.25 -13.73 -3.32
CA LYS A 54 4.57 -14.36 -3.54
C LYS A 54 4.96 -14.48 -5.01
N SER A 55 3.99 -14.77 -5.91
CA SER A 55 4.25 -14.84 -7.36
C SER A 55 4.65 -13.48 -7.95
N ARG A 56 4.00 -12.40 -7.53
CA ARG A 56 4.35 -11.04 -7.99
C ARG A 56 5.64 -10.54 -7.36
N MET A 57 5.91 -10.92 -6.11
CA MET A 57 7.16 -10.60 -5.45
C MET A 57 8.37 -11.19 -6.20
N ARG A 58 8.24 -12.44 -6.71
CA ARG A 58 9.29 -13.06 -7.54
C ARG A 58 9.47 -12.39 -8.91
N GLN A 59 8.43 -11.76 -9.46
CA GLN A 59 8.51 -11.05 -10.75
C GLN A 59 9.06 -9.63 -10.63
N ARG A 60 8.82 -8.99 -9.48
CA ARG A 60 9.15 -7.57 -9.26
C ARG A 60 10.38 -7.37 -8.40
N GLU A 61 10.85 -8.44 -7.70
CA GLU A 61 11.97 -8.46 -6.77
C GLU A 61 11.74 -7.67 -5.49
N PHE A 62 10.86 -6.65 -5.50
CA PHE A 62 10.53 -5.82 -4.35
C PHE A 62 9.05 -5.41 -4.32
N ASN A 63 8.59 -4.96 -3.16
CA ASN A 63 7.26 -4.39 -2.96
C ASN A 63 7.32 -2.86 -2.98
N GLN A 64 6.69 -2.24 -3.97
CA GLN A 64 6.63 -0.79 -4.14
C GLN A 64 6.03 -0.09 -2.91
N ALA A 65 4.92 -0.63 -2.40
CA ALA A 65 4.27 -0.09 -1.20
C ALA A 65 5.20 -0.13 0.02
N GLU A 66 6.04 -1.16 0.15
CA GLU A 66 7.02 -1.25 1.23
C GLU A 66 8.11 -0.19 1.10
N ILE A 67 8.67 0.02 -0.09
CA ILE A 67 9.69 1.07 -0.31
C ILE A 67 9.12 2.44 0.06
N LEU A 68 7.91 2.76 -0.41
CA LEU A 68 7.22 4.01 -0.08
C LEU A 68 6.95 4.14 1.43
N SER A 69 6.49 3.05 2.08
CA SER A 69 6.24 3.01 3.52
C SER A 69 7.50 3.28 4.33
N ARG A 70 8.62 2.65 3.97
CA ARG A 70 9.91 2.85 4.64
C ARG A 70 10.43 4.28 4.47
N ARG A 71 10.20 4.90 3.31
CA ARG A 71 10.57 6.30 3.08
C ARG A 71 9.75 7.24 3.97
N ILE A 72 8.43 7.10 4.01
CA ILE A 72 7.55 7.88 4.89
C ILE A 72 7.92 7.65 6.36
N ALA A 73 8.15 6.41 6.76
CA ALA A 73 8.52 6.06 8.13
C ALA A 73 9.80 6.75 8.59
N ARG A 74 10.82 6.79 7.74
CA ARG A 74 12.10 7.46 8.02
C ARG A 74 11.90 8.97 8.21
N GLU A 75 11.09 9.60 7.36
CA GLU A 75 10.83 11.03 7.40
C GLU A 75 10.00 11.46 8.62
N PHE A 76 9.02 10.67 8.99
CA PHE A 76 8.07 11.00 10.07
C PHE A 76 8.30 10.21 11.36
N HIS A 77 9.44 9.49 11.48
CA HIS A 77 9.84 8.70 12.65
C HIS A 77 8.75 7.70 13.09
N LYS A 78 8.23 6.92 12.12
CA LYS A 78 7.20 5.89 12.35
C LYS A 78 7.77 4.49 12.12
N GLU A 79 7.17 3.50 12.76
CA GLU A 79 7.49 2.09 12.54
C GLU A 79 6.68 1.52 11.37
N VAL A 80 7.32 0.65 10.57
CA VAL A 80 6.68 -0.06 9.45
C VAL A 80 6.48 -1.52 9.83
N LEU A 81 5.24 -1.97 9.84
CA LEU A 81 4.89 -3.37 10.06
C LEU A 81 4.77 -4.11 8.71
N VAL A 82 5.89 -4.52 8.14
CA VAL A 82 5.96 -5.13 6.80
C VAL A 82 5.34 -6.52 6.75
N ASP A 83 5.32 -7.22 7.87
CA ASP A 83 4.85 -8.60 8.01
C ASP A 83 3.50 -8.72 8.73
N ALA A 84 2.85 -7.60 9.12
CA ALA A 84 1.57 -7.66 9.82
C ALA A 84 0.38 -8.05 8.93
N LEU A 85 0.48 -7.80 7.63
CA LEU A 85 -0.51 -8.15 6.62
C LEU A 85 0.12 -9.01 5.52
N ALA A 86 -0.49 -10.13 5.18
CA ALA A 86 -0.03 -11.02 4.12
C ALA A 86 -1.09 -11.18 3.02
N ARG A 87 -0.65 -11.25 1.76
CA ARG A 87 -1.51 -11.62 0.64
C ARG A 87 -1.42 -13.12 0.40
N ILE A 88 -2.45 -13.84 0.82
CA ILE A 88 -2.49 -15.31 0.88
C ILE A 88 -3.01 -15.99 -0.40
N ARG A 89 -3.64 -15.23 -1.30
CA ARG A 89 -4.15 -15.76 -2.58
C ARG A 89 -3.60 -14.99 -3.76
N PRO A 90 -3.20 -15.69 -4.85
CA PRO A 90 -2.88 -15.04 -6.11
C PRO A 90 -4.17 -14.45 -6.69
N THR A 91 -4.09 -13.22 -7.17
CA THR A 91 -5.20 -12.56 -7.86
C THR A 91 -4.78 -12.24 -9.28
N ARG A 92 -5.71 -12.35 -10.24
CA ARG A 92 -5.48 -11.95 -11.64
C ARG A 92 -5.12 -10.47 -11.71
N THR A 93 -4.43 -10.09 -12.77
CA THR A 93 -4.09 -8.69 -13.02
C THR A 93 -5.37 -7.88 -13.18
N GLN A 94 -5.52 -6.81 -12.40
CA GLN A 94 -6.77 -6.03 -12.37
C GLN A 94 -7.07 -5.32 -13.70
N THR A 95 -6.07 -5.14 -14.56
CA THR A 95 -6.24 -4.57 -15.91
C THR A 95 -7.05 -5.46 -16.86
N GLU A 96 -7.19 -6.76 -16.54
CA GLU A 96 -7.89 -7.75 -17.36
C GLU A 96 -9.32 -8.02 -16.85
N LEU A 97 -9.78 -7.32 -15.81
CA LEU A 97 -11.04 -7.59 -15.12
C LEU A 97 -11.97 -6.39 -15.14
N ASP A 98 -13.28 -6.65 -15.25
CA ASP A 98 -14.34 -5.65 -15.07
C ASP A 98 -14.49 -5.23 -13.60
N PHE A 99 -15.16 -4.08 -13.38
CA PHE A 99 -15.28 -3.49 -12.05
C PHE A 99 -15.84 -4.45 -10.97
N PRO A 100 -16.93 -5.18 -11.16
CA PRO A 100 -17.43 -6.15 -10.17
C PRO A 100 -16.45 -7.31 -9.94
N GLN A 101 -15.80 -7.80 -11.01
CA GLN A 101 -14.86 -8.90 -10.96
C GLN A 101 -13.60 -8.56 -10.15
N ARG A 102 -13.20 -7.28 -10.09
CA ARG A 102 -12.03 -6.84 -9.30
C ARG A 102 -12.26 -7.00 -7.81
N PHE A 103 -13.47 -6.77 -7.31
CA PHE A 103 -13.79 -6.98 -5.89
C PHE A 103 -13.84 -8.48 -5.54
N GLN A 104 -14.47 -9.31 -6.38
CA GLN A 104 -14.50 -10.77 -6.19
C GLN A 104 -13.09 -11.37 -6.26
N ASN A 105 -12.24 -10.88 -7.17
CA ASN A 105 -10.88 -11.35 -7.35
C ASN A 105 -9.98 -11.15 -6.10
N VAL A 106 -10.25 -10.13 -5.30
CA VAL A 106 -9.46 -9.83 -4.09
C VAL A 106 -10.14 -10.28 -2.80
N GLU A 107 -11.35 -10.83 -2.87
CA GLU A 107 -12.08 -11.30 -1.69
C GLU A 107 -11.28 -12.37 -0.95
N LYS A 108 -11.16 -12.21 0.38
CA LYS A 108 -10.38 -13.11 1.26
C LYS A 108 -8.94 -13.36 0.77
N SER A 109 -8.34 -12.38 0.07
CA SER A 109 -6.97 -12.51 -0.41
C SER A 109 -5.91 -12.05 0.59
N PHE A 110 -6.32 -11.43 1.69
CA PHE A 110 -5.43 -10.97 2.75
C PHE A 110 -5.69 -11.69 4.06
N ALA A 111 -4.65 -11.78 4.89
CA ALA A 111 -4.73 -12.23 6.28
C ALA A 111 -3.80 -11.36 7.15
N VAL A 112 -4.25 -11.03 8.35
CA VAL A 112 -3.39 -10.42 9.37
C VAL A 112 -2.56 -11.55 10.00
N THR A 113 -1.26 -11.37 10.04
CA THR A 113 -0.30 -12.36 10.56
C THR A 113 0.16 -12.03 11.98
N ARG A 114 -0.02 -10.76 12.41
CA ARG A 114 0.36 -10.27 13.73
C ARG A 114 -0.76 -9.43 14.36
N PRO A 115 -1.90 -10.07 14.72
CA PRO A 115 -3.08 -9.36 15.23
C PRO A 115 -2.80 -8.61 16.54
N GLU A 116 -1.84 -9.06 17.34
CA GLU A 116 -1.42 -8.42 18.58
C GLU A 116 -0.84 -7.01 18.38
N LEU A 117 -0.25 -6.73 17.22
CA LEU A 117 0.28 -5.40 16.87
C LEU A 117 -0.77 -4.49 16.21
N ILE A 118 -1.91 -5.05 15.81
CA ILE A 118 -2.95 -4.33 15.06
C ILE A 118 -4.09 -3.88 15.96
N LYS A 119 -4.37 -4.66 17.00
CA LYS A 119 -5.49 -4.39 17.91
C LYS A 119 -5.36 -3.02 18.57
N ASP A 120 -6.45 -2.25 18.55
CA ASP A 120 -6.60 -0.91 19.16
C ASP A 120 -5.62 0.15 18.64
N THR A 121 -5.05 -0.04 17.42
CA THR A 121 -4.10 0.89 16.78
C THR A 121 -4.71 1.70 15.64
N ASP A 122 -4.13 2.87 15.38
CA ASP A 122 -4.40 3.72 14.22
C ASP A 122 -3.31 3.52 13.16
N LEU A 123 -3.69 3.10 11.96
CA LEU A 123 -2.78 2.63 10.93
C LEU A 123 -2.79 3.52 9.67
N LEU A 124 -1.61 3.72 9.08
CA LEU A 124 -1.46 4.19 7.71
C LEU A 124 -1.27 2.99 6.79
N LEU A 125 -2.26 2.66 5.97
CA LEU A 125 -2.15 1.64 4.92
C LEU A 125 -1.61 2.31 3.65
N VAL A 126 -0.45 1.88 3.17
CA VAL A 126 0.21 2.47 2.00
C VAL A 126 0.12 1.55 0.80
N ASP A 127 -0.28 2.11 -0.36
CA ASP A 127 -0.26 1.43 -1.67
C ASP A 127 0.34 2.38 -2.72
N ASP A 128 0.75 1.87 -3.88
CA ASP A 128 1.30 2.69 -4.96
C ASP A 128 0.19 3.41 -5.75
N VAL A 129 -0.88 2.72 -6.11
CA VAL A 129 -1.97 3.25 -6.97
C VAL A 129 -3.34 2.79 -6.49
N LEU A 130 -4.22 3.75 -6.32
CA LEU A 130 -5.65 3.51 -6.12
C LEU A 130 -6.36 3.49 -7.48
N THR A 131 -6.74 2.31 -7.97
CA THR A 131 -7.56 2.18 -9.20
C THR A 131 -9.04 2.09 -8.84
N THR A 132 -9.57 0.89 -8.62
CA THR A 132 -10.95 0.68 -8.15
C THR A 132 -11.10 0.68 -6.64
N GLY A 133 -9.98 0.69 -5.92
CA GLY A 133 -9.96 0.53 -4.47
C GLY A 133 -10.18 -0.90 -3.96
N ALA A 134 -10.44 -1.88 -4.84
CA ALA A 134 -10.76 -3.25 -4.41
C ALA A 134 -9.67 -3.87 -3.52
N THR A 135 -8.39 -3.75 -3.92
CA THR A 135 -7.24 -4.26 -3.15
C THR A 135 -7.13 -3.58 -1.79
N SER A 136 -7.11 -2.24 -1.80
CA SER A 136 -6.91 -1.44 -0.59
C SER A 136 -8.10 -1.56 0.37
N SER A 137 -9.34 -1.63 -0.15
CA SER A 137 -10.55 -1.86 0.65
C SER A 137 -10.51 -3.22 1.34
N GLN A 138 -10.10 -4.29 0.63
CA GLN A 138 -10.01 -5.62 1.24
C GLN A 138 -8.87 -5.70 2.27
N ALA A 139 -7.73 -5.06 2.01
CA ALA A 139 -6.63 -4.96 2.96
C ALA A 139 -7.05 -4.19 4.23
N ALA A 140 -7.69 -3.02 4.06
CA ALA A 140 -8.20 -2.23 5.17
C ALA A 140 -9.27 -2.97 5.98
N ARG A 141 -10.19 -3.67 5.31
CA ARG A 141 -11.19 -4.52 5.96
C ARG A 141 -10.54 -5.59 6.83
N CYS A 142 -9.55 -6.29 6.32
CA CYS A 142 -8.82 -7.33 7.05
C CYS A 142 -8.16 -6.77 8.33
N LEU A 143 -7.54 -5.59 8.25
CA LEU A 143 -6.97 -4.89 9.41
C LEU A 143 -8.05 -4.45 10.42
N LYS A 144 -9.19 -3.96 9.93
CA LYS A 144 -10.33 -3.59 10.80
C LYS A 144 -10.93 -4.80 11.51
N GLU A 145 -11.07 -5.93 10.82
CA GLU A 145 -11.55 -7.19 11.40
C GLU A 145 -10.56 -7.75 12.46
N ALA A 146 -9.26 -7.45 12.33
CA ALA A 146 -8.25 -7.77 13.33
C ALA A 146 -8.21 -6.80 14.52
N GLY A 147 -9.08 -5.78 14.55
CA GLY A 147 -9.24 -4.87 15.69
C GLY A 147 -8.55 -3.51 15.54
N ALA A 148 -8.06 -3.12 14.35
CA ALA A 148 -7.54 -1.78 14.14
C ALA A 148 -8.62 -0.72 14.43
N ARG A 149 -8.28 0.28 15.25
CA ARG A 149 -9.20 1.39 15.60
C ARG A 149 -9.49 2.25 14.38
N LYS A 150 -8.45 2.59 13.61
CA LYS A 150 -8.52 3.41 12.41
C LYS A 150 -7.57 2.89 11.34
N VAL A 151 -7.98 2.95 10.08
CA VAL A 151 -7.11 2.68 8.93
C VAL A 151 -7.27 3.82 7.94
N ILE A 152 -6.19 4.57 7.70
CA ILE A 152 -6.11 5.61 6.67
C ILE A 152 -5.37 5.02 5.49
N LEU A 153 -6.00 5.04 4.30
CA LEU A 153 -5.34 4.67 3.07
C LEU A 153 -4.57 5.87 2.49
N PHE A 154 -3.32 5.64 2.13
CA PHE A 154 -2.48 6.62 1.47
C PHE A 154 -1.85 6.03 0.21
N THR A 155 -2.05 6.69 -0.92
CA THR A 155 -1.55 6.22 -2.23
C THR A 155 -0.87 7.35 -2.98
N LEU A 156 0.12 7.00 -3.79
CA LEU A 156 0.85 7.98 -4.60
C LEU A 156 -0.04 8.56 -5.73
N ALA A 157 -0.91 7.72 -6.29
CA ALA A 157 -1.81 8.12 -7.38
C ALA A 157 -3.19 7.48 -7.30
N SER A 158 -4.18 8.16 -7.86
CA SER A 158 -5.56 7.69 -8.04
C SER A 158 -6.12 8.19 -9.37
#